data_2cc0140ec265f84b5617deaf3616ad87
#
_entry.id   2cc0140ec265f84b5617deaf3616ad87
#
_cell.length_a   1.000
_cell.length_b   1.000
_cell.length_c   1.000
_cell.angle_alpha   90.00
_cell.angle_beta   90.00
_cell.angle_gamma   90.00
#
_symmetry.space_group_name_H-M   'P 1'
#
loop_
_entity.id
_entity.type
_entity.pdbx_description
1 polymer ?
#
loop_
_entity_poly.entity_id
_entity_poly.type
_entity_poly.pdbx_seq_one_letter_code
_entity_poly.pdbx_strand_id
1 'polypeptide(L)'
;MQAVVTKGSLWLPLVLSIAVAGCASATDDSTQQELAQLRKDVDALNLSAHRTRGESETVLGQMDRRSREQTAENTRQTAAMNSRIEALSAELTRLSARVDELNQRLDNLSRSGGSSPGGSGSSGGSGSSGRSTPVPTPTPGAPRSSNEPGAEESYKAAYSDYTKGNYSLAVAEFREFVRRFPDSPKVDSAQYWIGECYFNMGRAAASAGQSERSREALERSVQEFRKVFVNYPNGSQVPTALYKEALALVELKQPKVAQARLQYIVDNFPQSEEAPLARERLKSLGE
;
A
#
# COMPACT_ATOMS: atom_id res chain seq x y z
N MET A 1 -82.15 -64.32 5.78
CA MET A 1 -81.84 -65.33 4.74
C MET A 1 -80.40 -65.37 4.47
N GLN A 2 -79.85 -66.50 4.75
CA GLN A 2 -78.66 -67.17 4.30
C GLN A 2 -77.30 -66.44 4.33
N ALA A 3 -76.48 -66.97 5.23
CA ALA A 3 -75.07 -66.98 5.30
C ALA A 3 -74.40 -67.60 4.07
N VAL A 4 -73.28 -67.03 3.64
CA VAL A 4 -72.25 -67.78 2.87
C VAL A 4 -70.94 -67.62 3.58
N VAL A 5 -70.60 -68.69 4.23
CA VAL A 5 -69.25 -68.92 4.80
C VAL A 5 -68.30 -69.26 3.62
N THR A 6 -67.30 -68.51 3.38
CA THR A 6 -66.15 -68.97 2.54
C THR A 6 -64.94 -69.18 3.45
N LYS A 7 -64.57 -70.46 3.61
CA LYS A 7 -63.33 -70.95 4.11
C LYS A 7 -62.21 -70.59 3.05
N GLY A 8 -61.26 -69.78 3.44
CA GLY A 8 -60.17 -69.45 2.55
C GLY A 8 -59.00 -68.81 3.27
N SER A 9 -57.95 -69.57 3.48
CA SER A 9 -56.56 -69.24 3.64
C SER A 9 -56.12 -68.64 4.99
N LEU A 10 -55.94 -69.54 5.95
CA LEU A 10 -55.14 -69.34 7.15
C LEU A 10 -53.59 -69.44 6.90
N TRP A 11 -53.17 -69.56 5.64
CA TRP A 11 -51.74 -69.81 5.31
C TRP A 11 -51.00 -68.57 4.78
N LEU A 12 -51.68 -67.50 4.46
CA LEU A 12 -51.03 -66.26 3.97
C LEU A 12 -50.25 -65.48 5.01
N PRO A 13 -50.67 -65.36 6.28
CA PRO A 13 -49.93 -64.59 7.24
C PRO A 13 -48.57 -65.21 7.67
N LEU A 14 -48.43 -66.55 7.57
CA LEU A 14 -47.22 -67.23 8.02
C LEU A 14 -46.04 -67.04 7.02
N VAL A 15 -46.33 -67.00 5.70
CA VAL A 15 -45.27 -66.80 4.68
C VAL A 15 -44.85 -65.32 4.65
N LEU A 16 -45.77 -64.39 4.87
CA LEU A 16 -45.44 -62.97 4.94
C LEU A 16 -44.62 -62.61 6.17
N SER A 17 -44.87 -63.27 7.31
CA SER A 17 -44.10 -63.06 8.55
C SER A 17 -42.63 -63.53 8.43
N ILE A 18 -42.39 -64.64 7.67
CA ILE A 18 -40.99 -65.11 7.48
C ILE A 18 -40.21 -64.21 6.49
N ALA A 19 -40.85 -63.64 5.47
CA ALA A 19 -40.22 -62.71 4.55
C ALA A 19 -39.82 -61.39 5.19
N VAL A 20 -40.62 -60.85 6.11
CA VAL A 20 -40.32 -59.59 6.85
C VAL A 20 -39.21 -59.82 7.90
N ALA A 21 -39.14 -60.98 8.55
CA ALA A 21 -38.07 -61.30 9.50
C ALA A 21 -36.74 -61.50 8.81
N GLY A 22 -36.70 -62.05 7.58
CA GLY A 22 -35.48 -62.21 6.81
C GLY A 22 -34.88 -60.91 6.24
N CYS A 23 -35.75 -59.94 5.87
CA CYS A 23 -35.30 -58.64 5.40
C CYS A 23 -34.81 -57.71 6.55
N ALA A 24 -35.40 -57.81 7.75
CA ALA A 24 -35.02 -57.00 8.89
C ALA A 24 -33.60 -57.34 9.41
N SER A 25 -33.20 -58.63 9.38
CA SER A 25 -31.87 -59.02 9.86
C SER A 25 -30.74 -58.67 8.89
N ALA A 26 -31.03 -58.64 7.57
CA ALA A 26 -30.00 -58.31 6.56
C ALA A 26 -29.75 -56.79 6.44
N THR A 27 -30.80 -55.95 6.73
CA THR A 27 -30.65 -54.50 6.74
C THR A 27 -29.98 -53.99 8.02
N ASP A 28 -30.12 -54.71 9.14
CA ASP A 28 -29.53 -54.32 10.43
C ASP A 28 -28.03 -54.50 10.44
N ASP A 29 -27.51 -55.53 9.78
CA ASP A 29 -26.10 -55.83 9.71
C ASP A 29 -25.35 -54.86 8.78
N SER A 30 -25.95 -54.47 7.65
CA SER A 30 -25.37 -53.45 6.75
C SER A 30 -25.33 -52.04 7.38
N THR A 31 -26.40 -51.67 8.05
CA THR A 31 -26.50 -50.38 8.75
C THR A 31 -25.54 -50.31 9.96
N GLN A 32 -25.28 -51.41 10.64
CA GLN A 32 -24.30 -51.47 11.71
C GLN A 32 -22.86 -51.35 11.16
N GLN A 33 -22.58 -51.94 10.01
CA GLN A 33 -21.29 -51.79 9.33
C GLN A 33 -21.06 -50.35 8.86
N GLU A 34 -22.04 -49.72 8.25
CA GLU A 34 -21.97 -48.29 7.85
C GLU A 34 -21.77 -47.38 9.05
N LEU A 35 -22.48 -47.58 10.15
CA LEU A 35 -22.28 -46.83 11.39
C LEU A 35 -20.89 -47.04 11.99
N ALA A 36 -20.35 -48.26 11.91
CA ALA A 36 -18.98 -48.53 12.38
C ALA A 36 -17.93 -47.84 11.48
N GLN A 37 -18.18 -47.80 10.18
CA GLN A 37 -17.31 -47.07 9.25
C GLN A 37 -17.39 -45.54 9.46
N LEU A 38 -18.60 -44.97 9.59
CA LEU A 38 -18.79 -43.55 9.87
C LEU A 38 -18.09 -43.13 11.19
N ARG A 39 -18.14 -43.97 12.22
CA ARG A 39 -17.40 -43.71 13.46
C ARG A 39 -15.91 -43.63 13.23
N LYS A 40 -15.32 -44.56 12.47
CA LYS A 40 -13.90 -44.54 12.12
C LYS A 40 -13.52 -43.28 11.32
N ASP A 41 -14.39 -42.88 10.37
CA ASP A 41 -14.15 -41.68 9.58
C ASP A 41 -14.24 -40.40 10.40
N VAL A 42 -15.19 -40.32 11.36
CA VAL A 42 -15.30 -39.21 12.32
C VAL A 42 -14.07 -39.15 13.25
N ASP A 43 -13.60 -40.31 13.75
CA ASP A 43 -12.40 -40.36 14.58
C ASP A 43 -11.15 -39.95 13.79
N ALA A 44 -11.02 -40.38 12.52
CA ALA A 44 -9.93 -39.98 11.62
C ALA A 44 -9.98 -38.47 11.32
N LEU A 45 -11.17 -37.92 11.06
CA LEU A 45 -11.41 -36.47 10.88
C LEU A 45 -11.03 -35.67 12.14
N ASN A 46 -11.47 -36.11 13.30
CA ASN A 46 -11.11 -35.47 14.57
C ASN A 46 -9.60 -35.49 14.81
N LEU A 47 -8.92 -36.61 14.55
CA LEU A 47 -7.49 -36.69 14.70
C LEU A 47 -6.75 -35.78 13.70
N SER A 48 -7.21 -35.69 12.45
CA SER A 48 -6.66 -34.76 11.46
C SER A 48 -6.89 -33.31 11.82
N ALA A 49 -8.09 -32.96 12.32
CA ALA A 49 -8.43 -31.61 12.79
C ALA A 49 -7.55 -31.19 14.00
N HIS A 50 -7.31 -32.10 14.93
CA HIS A 50 -6.39 -31.82 16.06
C HIS A 50 -4.94 -31.62 15.60
N ARG A 51 -4.46 -32.44 14.63
CA ARG A 51 -3.13 -32.28 14.06
C ARG A 51 -2.99 -30.93 13.34
N THR A 52 -3.94 -30.57 12.47
CA THR A 52 -3.95 -29.30 11.75
C THR A 52 -4.02 -28.10 12.70
N ARG A 53 -4.77 -28.23 13.79
CA ARG A 53 -4.83 -27.18 14.83
C ARG A 53 -3.50 -27.02 15.56
N GLY A 54 -2.82 -28.10 15.93
CA GLY A 54 -1.50 -28.04 16.54
C GLY A 54 -0.44 -27.46 15.61
N GLU A 55 -0.48 -27.83 14.32
CA GLU A 55 0.41 -27.27 13.29
C GLU A 55 0.14 -25.75 13.09
N SER A 56 -1.14 -25.33 13.04
CA SER A 56 -1.48 -23.91 12.93
C SER A 56 -1.09 -23.08 14.16
N GLU A 57 -1.22 -23.63 15.36
CA GLU A 57 -0.75 -22.97 16.60
C GLU A 57 0.78 -22.79 16.62
N THR A 58 1.53 -23.79 16.13
CA THR A 58 3.00 -23.67 16.03
C THR A 58 3.42 -22.65 14.99
N VAL A 59 2.76 -22.61 13.83
CA VAL A 59 3.00 -21.60 12.77
C VAL A 59 2.65 -20.21 13.26
N LEU A 60 1.51 -20.03 13.94
CA LEU A 60 1.11 -18.75 14.52
C LEU A 60 2.12 -18.28 15.58
N GLY A 61 2.62 -19.20 16.43
CA GLY A 61 3.65 -18.89 17.42
C GLY A 61 4.99 -18.46 16.79
N GLN A 62 5.39 -19.10 15.69
CA GLN A 62 6.58 -18.71 14.93
C GLN A 62 6.39 -17.35 14.23
N MET A 63 5.20 -17.11 13.68
CA MET A 63 4.87 -15.86 13.02
C MET A 63 4.82 -14.68 14.00
N ASP A 64 4.27 -14.89 15.20
CA ASP A 64 4.25 -13.89 16.27
C ASP A 64 5.67 -13.55 16.78
N ARG A 65 6.53 -14.57 16.97
CA ARG A 65 7.95 -14.35 17.27
C ARG A 65 8.64 -13.53 16.20
N ARG A 66 8.50 -13.92 14.95
CA ARG A 66 9.13 -13.22 13.82
C ARG A 66 8.64 -11.78 13.67
N SER A 67 7.34 -11.56 13.91
CA SER A 67 6.74 -10.22 13.93
C SER A 67 7.31 -9.36 15.07
N ARG A 68 7.46 -9.91 16.26
CA ARG A 68 8.06 -9.21 17.41
C ARG A 68 9.54 -8.88 17.18
N GLU A 69 10.31 -9.84 16.64
CA GLU A 69 11.72 -9.63 16.29
C GLU A 69 11.87 -8.53 15.23
N GLN A 70 11.03 -8.56 14.21
CA GLN A 70 11.03 -7.54 13.15
C GLN A 70 10.62 -6.16 13.68
N THR A 71 9.63 -6.11 14.58
CA THR A 71 9.21 -4.86 15.22
C THR A 71 10.33 -4.32 16.13
N ALA A 72 10.99 -5.18 16.90
CA ALA A 72 12.12 -4.77 17.75
C ALA A 72 13.30 -4.26 16.92
N GLU A 73 13.62 -4.91 15.80
CA GLU A 73 14.66 -4.46 14.88
C GLU A 73 14.32 -3.12 14.23
N ASN A 74 13.09 -2.95 13.74
CA ASN A 74 12.62 -1.67 13.20
C ASN A 74 12.69 -0.55 14.24
N THR A 75 12.35 -0.85 15.49
CA THR A 75 12.44 0.13 16.60
C THR A 75 13.90 0.52 16.86
N ARG A 76 14.82 -0.45 16.84
CA ARG A 76 16.27 -0.19 16.98
C ARG A 76 16.80 0.67 15.82
N GLN A 77 16.42 0.35 14.59
CA GLN A 77 16.83 1.12 13.42
C GLN A 77 16.28 2.55 13.46
N THR A 78 15.02 2.71 13.88
CA THR A 78 14.41 4.05 14.06
C THR A 78 15.12 4.84 15.14
N ALA A 79 15.45 4.23 16.29
CA ALA A 79 16.20 4.87 17.35
C ALA A 79 17.61 5.29 16.90
N ALA A 80 18.31 4.42 16.14
CA ALA A 80 19.60 4.72 15.56
C ALA A 80 19.54 5.84 14.51
N MET A 81 18.47 5.91 13.74
CA MET A 81 18.25 7.00 12.77
C MET A 81 17.96 8.32 13.49
N ASN A 82 17.13 8.32 14.52
CA ASN A 82 16.85 9.51 15.33
C ASN A 82 18.12 10.06 16.00
N SER A 83 18.98 9.18 16.56
CA SER A 83 20.25 9.63 17.14
C SER A 83 21.20 10.25 16.10
N ARG A 84 21.19 9.75 14.85
CA ARG A 84 21.94 10.37 13.75
C ARG A 84 21.37 11.73 13.36
N ILE A 85 20.05 11.87 13.32
CA ILE A 85 19.38 13.14 13.03
C ILE A 85 19.73 14.17 14.12
N GLU A 86 19.72 13.79 15.39
CA GLU A 86 20.13 14.65 16.49
C GLU A 86 21.60 15.07 16.39
N ALA A 87 22.50 14.14 16.08
CA ALA A 87 23.91 14.44 15.85
C ALA A 87 24.14 15.40 14.69
N LEU A 88 23.44 15.18 13.55
CA LEU A 88 23.50 16.09 12.39
C LEU A 88 22.92 17.46 12.69
N SER A 89 21.84 17.56 13.46
CA SER A 89 21.26 18.84 13.86
C SER A 89 22.18 19.64 14.78
N ALA A 90 22.89 18.95 15.68
CA ALA A 90 23.90 19.57 16.52
C ALA A 90 25.12 20.09 15.70
N GLU A 91 25.52 19.32 14.68
CA GLU A 91 26.61 19.72 13.77
C GLU A 91 26.21 20.92 12.91
N LEU A 92 24.96 20.95 12.40
CA LEU A 92 24.42 22.11 11.68
C LEU A 92 24.40 23.38 12.57
N THR A 93 23.99 23.25 13.82
CA THR A 93 23.99 24.38 14.77
C THR A 93 25.43 24.88 15.03
N ARG A 94 26.38 23.96 15.13
CA ARG A 94 27.82 24.31 15.30
C ARG A 94 28.40 24.99 14.07
N LEU A 95 28.02 24.52 12.87
CA LEU A 95 28.42 25.14 11.60
C LEU A 95 27.83 26.56 11.45
N SER A 96 26.54 26.73 11.79
CA SER A 96 25.90 28.04 11.79
C SER A 96 26.62 29.03 12.71
N ALA A 97 26.92 28.63 13.95
CA ALA A 97 27.69 29.48 14.88
C ALA A 97 29.08 29.85 14.34
N ARG A 98 29.70 28.94 13.60
CA ARG A 98 31.03 29.20 12.98
C ARG A 98 30.94 30.17 11.80
N VAL A 99 29.86 30.10 11.03
CA VAL A 99 29.56 31.08 9.97
C VAL A 99 29.34 32.46 10.55
N ASP A 100 28.57 32.57 11.66
CA ASP A 100 28.31 33.82 12.33
C ASP A 100 29.59 34.41 12.91
N GLU A 101 30.49 33.61 13.48
CA GLU A 101 31.81 34.06 13.95
C GLU A 101 32.69 34.59 12.79
N LEU A 102 32.68 33.88 11.63
CA LEU A 102 33.44 34.32 10.44
C LEU A 102 32.88 35.64 9.89
N ASN A 103 31.56 35.82 9.86
CA ASN A 103 30.94 37.06 9.43
C ASN A 103 31.29 38.21 10.37
N GLN A 104 31.31 38.02 11.71
CA GLN A 104 31.76 39.02 12.67
C GLN A 104 33.23 39.39 12.47
N ARG A 105 34.11 38.43 12.17
CA ARG A 105 35.52 38.70 11.86
C ARG A 105 35.67 39.51 10.58
N LEU A 106 34.90 39.19 9.53
CA LEU A 106 34.86 39.96 8.28
C LEU A 106 34.41 41.42 8.53
N ASP A 107 33.36 41.61 9.32
CA ASP A 107 32.88 42.95 9.69
C ASP A 107 33.90 43.76 10.49
N ASN A 108 34.63 43.09 11.38
CA ASN A 108 35.72 43.74 12.15
C ASN A 108 36.92 44.10 11.27
N LEU A 109 37.29 43.26 10.32
CA LEU A 109 38.33 43.53 9.34
C LEU A 109 37.96 44.68 8.41
N SER A 110 36.70 44.74 7.97
CA SER A 110 36.19 45.83 7.12
C SER A 110 36.18 47.17 7.86
N ARG A 111 35.93 47.17 9.17
CA ARG A 111 35.99 48.38 10.02
C ARG A 111 37.43 48.79 10.37
N SER A 112 38.33 47.86 10.53
CA SER A 112 39.75 48.17 10.85
C SER A 112 40.58 48.55 9.64
N GLY A 113 40.15 48.22 8.41
CA GLY A 113 40.81 48.61 7.15
C GLY A 113 40.56 50.08 6.71
N GLY A 114 39.71 50.81 7.47
CA GLY A 114 39.29 52.19 7.13
C GLY A 114 40.06 53.31 7.85
N SER A 115 41.16 53.02 8.56
CA SER A 115 41.90 54.07 9.29
C SER A 115 43.36 54.11 8.83
N SER A 116 43.61 54.87 7.77
CA SER A 116 44.98 55.44 7.50
C SER A 116 44.84 56.94 7.32
N PRO A 117 45.48 57.74 8.14
CA PRO A 117 45.45 59.18 8.02
C PRO A 117 46.61 59.68 7.17
N GLY A 118 46.31 60.54 6.23
CA GLY A 118 47.31 61.45 5.72
C GLY A 118 47.46 61.59 4.21
N GLY A 119 47.11 62.73 3.68
CA GLY A 119 47.64 63.21 2.39
C GLY A 119 46.71 64.15 1.64
N SER A 120 46.86 65.44 1.86
CA SER A 120 46.33 66.56 1.09
C SER A 120 46.52 66.45 -0.41
N GLY A 121 45.54 66.95 -1.23
CA GLY A 121 45.74 67.24 -2.65
C GLY A 121 44.43 67.46 -3.40
N SER A 122 44.01 68.69 -3.39
CA SER A 122 43.29 69.55 -4.36
C SER A 122 42.78 69.03 -5.66
N SER A 123 41.58 69.51 -5.97
CA SER A 123 40.98 70.00 -7.23
C SER A 123 40.32 69.02 -8.19
N GLY A 124 39.05 69.31 -8.40
CA GLY A 124 38.47 69.58 -9.71
C GLY A 124 37.77 68.42 -10.43
N GLY A 125 36.48 68.60 -10.70
CA GLY A 125 35.90 68.00 -11.87
C GLY A 125 34.49 67.38 -11.71
N SER A 126 33.51 68.14 -12.04
CA SER A 126 32.12 67.73 -12.31
C SER A 126 31.99 66.51 -13.21
N GLY A 127 31.01 65.66 -12.94
CA GLY A 127 30.61 64.62 -13.86
C GLY A 127 29.50 63.70 -13.28
N SER A 128 28.25 64.17 -13.43
CA SER A 128 27.07 63.36 -13.28
C SER A 128 27.12 62.13 -14.16
N SER A 129 26.81 60.98 -13.62
CA SER A 129 26.07 59.92 -14.34
C SER A 129 25.75 58.80 -13.34
N GLY A 130 24.46 58.59 -13.13
CA GLY A 130 23.93 57.46 -12.41
C GLY A 130 24.34 56.13 -12.99
N ARG A 131 24.76 55.27 -12.11
CA ARG A 131 24.89 53.84 -12.44
C ARG A 131 24.16 53.03 -11.43
N SER A 132 22.94 52.64 -11.86
CA SER A 132 22.16 51.62 -11.22
C SER A 132 22.98 50.34 -11.15
N THR A 133 23.22 49.84 -10.00
CA THR A 133 23.73 48.50 -9.77
C THR A 133 22.70 47.48 -10.20
N PRO A 134 23.04 46.51 -11.10
CA PRO A 134 22.12 45.42 -11.40
C PRO A 134 22.02 44.51 -10.18
N VAL A 135 20.78 44.28 -9.75
CA VAL A 135 20.41 43.16 -8.90
C VAL A 135 20.90 41.86 -9.58
N PRO A 136 21.63 40.96 -8.93
CA PRO A 136 21.98 39.69 -9.53
C PRO A 136 20.74 38.86 -9.75
N THR A 137 20.34 38.68 -10.99
CA THR A 137 19.41 37.63 -11.44
C THR A 137 19.94 36.29 -10.96
N PRO A 138 19.10 35.38 -10.42
CA PRO A 138 19.54 34.04 -10.09
C PRO A 138 19.95 33.31 -11.37
N THR A 139 21.20 32.97 -11.46
CA THR A 139 21.77 32.16 -12.53
C THR A 139 21.15 30.76 -12.50
N PRO A 140 20.49 30.28 -13.57
CA PRO A 140 20.14 28.87 -13.68
C PRO A 140 21.40 28.05 -13.87
N GLY A 141 21.72 27.15 -12.94
CA GLY A 141 22.71 26.12 -13.17
C GLY A 141 23.96 26.18 -12.29
N ALA A 142 23.79 26.04 -10.96
CA ALA A 142 24.86 25.41 -10.18
C ALA A 142 24.95 23.94 -10.59
N PRO A 143 26.14 23.39 -10.95
CA PRO A 143 26.25 21.96 -11.21
C PRO A 143 25.90 21.21 -9.92
N ARG A 144 24.76 20.50 -9.96
CA ARG A 144 24.36 19.57 -8.90
C ARG A 144 25.48 18.54 -8.77
N SER A 145 25.93 18.33 -7.57
CA SER A 145 26.94 17.35 -7.19
C SER A 145 26.77 16.05 -7.98
N SER A 146 27.81 15.62 -8.69
CA SER A 146 27.81 14.49 -9.63
C SER A 146 27.63 13.11 -8.98
N ASN A 147 27.22 13.04 -7.70
CA ASN A 147 27.00 11.81 -6.94
C ASN A 147 25.53 11.55 -6.56
N GLU A 148 24.59 12.41 -6.96
CA GLU A 148 23.18 12.15 -6.72
C GLU A 148 22.54 11.44 -7.91
N PRO A 149 21.78 10.34 -7.70
CA PRO A 149 21.13 9.62 -8.77
C PRO A 149 20.19 10.54 -9.55
N GLY A 150 20.25 10.44 -10.88
CA GLY A 150 19.36 11.15 -11.78
C GLY A 150 17.89 10.72 -11.62
N ALA A 151 16.98 11.46 -12.26
CA ALA A 151 15.54 11.14 -12.18
C ALA A 151 15.24 9.70 -12.63
N GLU A 152 15.88 9.23 -13.70
CA GLU A 152 15.65 7.88 -14.22
C GLU A 152 16.13 6.79 -13.24
N GLU A 153 17.28 6.97 -12.64
CA GLU A 153 17.85 6.03 -11.67
C GLU A 153 17.03 6.00 -10.38
N SER A 154 16.63 7.17 -9.87
CA SER A 154 15.78 7.29 -8.69
C SER A 154 14.43 6.61 -8.89
N TYR A 155 13.80 6.80 -10.06
CA TYR A 155 12.54 6.12 -10.41
C TYR A 155 12.71 4.60 -10.49
N LYS A 156 13.79 4.11 -11.14
CA LYS A 156 14.07 2.67 -11.25
C LYS A 156 14.34 2.03 -9.90
N ALA A 157 15.01 2.71 -8.98
CA ALA A 157 15.25 2.22 -7.63
C ALA A 157 13.91 2.02 -6.89
N ALA A 158 13.06 3.06 -6.86
CA ALA A 158 11.75 3.00 -6.25
C ALA A 158 10.85 1.90 -6.85
N TYR A 159 10.86 1.76 -8.19
CA TYR A 159 10.11 0.72 -8.88
C TYR A 159 10.64 -0.69 -8.57
N SER A 160 11.97 -0.84 -8.44
CA SER A 160 12.59 -2.11 -8.01
C SER A 160 12.10 -2.54 -6.62
N ASP A 161 12.00 -1.60 -5.68
CA ASP A 161 11.50 -1.91 -4.34
C ASP A 161 10.01 -2.23 -4.32
N TYR A 162 9.21 -1.56 -5.15
CA TYR A 162 7.82 -1.95 -5.39
C TYR A 162 7.72 -3.41 -5.88
N THR A 163 8.50 -3.80 -6.89
CA THR A 163 8.44 -5.16 -7.46
C THR A 163 8.92 -6.25 -6.51
N LYS A 164 9.80 -5.91 -5.56
CA LYS A 164 10.22 -6.80 -4.47
C LYS A 164 9.20 -6.90 -3.33
N GLY A 165 8.12 -6.10 -3.36
CA GLY A 165 7.14 -6.04 -2.29
C GLY A 165 7.54 -5.15 -1.11
N ASN A 166 8.63 -4.40 -1.21
CA ASN A 166 9.09 -3.44 -0.20
C ASN A 166 8.27 -2.15 -0.25
N TYR A 167 6.94 -2.27 -0.17
CA TYR A 167 6.01 -1.17 -0.44
C TYR A 167 6.27 0.08 0.41
N SER A 168 6.61 -0.07 1.69
CA SER A 168 6.90 1.08 2.57
C SER A 168 8.12 1.88 2.11
N LEU A 169 9.17 1.18 1.65
CA LEU A 169 10.38 1.80 1.11
C LEU A 169 10.08 2.47 -0.24
N ALA A 170 9.41 1.76 -1.13
CA ALA A 170 9.00 2.29 -2.43
C ALA A 170 8.15 3.58 -2.29
N VAL A 171 7.23 3.66 -1.30
CA VAL A 171 6.48 4.89 -1.01
C VAL A 171 7.41 6.05 -0.67
N ALA A 172 8.42 5.82 0.18
CA ALA A 172 9.36 6.86 0.58
C ALA A 172 10.19 7.36 -0.62
N GLU A 173 10.68 6.44 -1.43
CA GLU A 173 11.48 6.73 -2.63
C GLU A 173 10.68 7.43 -3.73
N PHE A 174 9.45 6.96 -4.03
CA PHE A 174 8.59 7.66 -5.00
C PHE A 174 8.17 9.05 -4.52
N ARG A 175 7.92 9.26 -3.22
CA ARG A 175 7.67 10.60 -2.67
C ARG A 175 8.87 11.52 -2.82
N GLU A 176 10.05 10.99 -2.55
CA GLU A 176 11.30 11.73 -2.77
C GLU A 176 11.48 12.07 -4.25
N PHE A 177 11.18 11.13 -5.16
CA PHE A 177 11.19 11.36 -6.60
C PHE A 177 10.24 12.50 -7.00
N VAL A 178 8.98 12.46 -6.57
CA VAL A 178 7.98 13.51 -6.86
C VAL A 178 8.44 14.89 -6.35
N ARG A 179 9.07 14.92 -5.16
CA ARG A 179 9.60 16.14 -4.58
C ARG A 179 10.81 16.70 -5.33
N ARG A 180 11.73 15.84 -5.75
CA ARG A 180 13.00 16.24 -6.38
C ARG A 180 12.87 16.52 -7.88
N PHE A 181 11.96 15.84 -8.54
CA PHE A 181 11.81 15.86 -10.00
C PHE A 181 10.37 16.19 -10.41
N PRO A 182 9.81 17.33 -9.98
CA PRO A 182 8.41 17.67 -10.24
C PRO A 182 8.10 17.83 -11.74
N ASP A 183 9.10 18.19 -12.55
CA ASP A 183 8.97 18.36 -13.99
C ASP A 183 9.32 17.09 -14.79
N SER A 184 9.56 15.98 -14.12
CA SER A 184 9.87 14.72 -14.80
C SER A 184 8.64 14.19 -15.53
N PRO A 185 8.78 13.66 -16.77
CA PRO A 185 7.68 13.00 -17.47
C PRO A 185 7.14 11.74 -16.76
N LYS A 186 7.81 11.29 -15.69
CA LYS A 186 7.40 10.14 -14.88
C LYS A 186 6.77 10.52 -13.54
N VAL A 187 6.51 11.82 -13.31
CA VAL A 187 6.00 12.29 -12.02
C VAL A 187 4.59 11.78 -11.73
N ASP A 188 3.72 11.74 -12.73
CA ASP A 188 2.38 11.16 -12.63
C ASP A 188 2.42 9.66 -12.35
N SER A 189 3.33 8.95 -13.01
CA SER A 189 3.58 7.52 -12.79
C SER A 189 4.13 7.26 -11.37
N ALA A 190 5.05 8.09 -10.89
CA ALA A 190 5.56 7.96 -9.52
C ALA A 190 4.45 8.18 -8.48
N GLN A 191 3.59 9.18 -8.68
CA GLN A 191 2.42 9.42 -7.83
C GLN A 191 1.43 8.23 -7.87
N TYR A 192 1.21 7.64 -9.05
CA TYR A 192 0.40 6.44 -9.21
C TYR A 192 0.98 5.25 -8.42
N TRP A 193 2.29 5.01 -8.49
CA TRP A 193 2.93 3.92 -7.77
C TRP A 193 2.86 4.06 -6.24
N ILE A 194 2.83 5.28 -5.72
CA ILE A 194 2.54 5.51 -4.29
C ILE A 194 1.16 4.96 -3.93
N GLY A 195 0.16 5.22 -4.76
CA GLY A 195 -1.20 4.67 -4.61
C GLY A 195 -1.22 3.13 -4.65
N GLU A 196 -0.51 2.52 -5.61
CA GLU A 196 -0.37 1.07 -5.76
C GLU A 196 0.30 0.42 -4.55
N CYS A 197 1.34 1.04 -4.00
CA CYS A 197 1.99 0.56 -2.78
C CYS A 197 0.98 0.45 -1.63
N TYR A 198 0.22 1.51 -1.37
CA TYR A 198 -0.78 1.51 -0.31
C TYR A 198 -1.92 0.51 -0.58
N PHE A 199 -2.34 0.37 -1.83
CA PHE A 199 -3.35 -0.63 -2.23
C PHE A 199 -2.89 -2.06 -1.90
N ASN A 200 -1.65 -2.39 -2.29
CA ASN A 200 -1.09 -3.71 -2.02
C ASN A 200 -0.86 -3.95 -0.51
N MET A 201 -0.42 -2.92 0.25
CA MET A 201 -0.34 -2.98 1.71
C MET A 201 -1.71 -3.25 2.34
N GLY A 202 -2.76 -2.59 1.85
CA GLY A 202 -4.13 -2.80 2.32
C GLY A 202 -4.62 -4.22 2.08
N ARG A 203 -4.40 -4.76 0.89
CA ARG A 203 -4.77 -6.14 0.55
C ARG A 203 -3.97 -7.17 1.35
N ALA A 204 -2.68 -6.94 1.54
CA ALA A 204 -1.84 -7.80 2.38
C ALA A 204 -2.33 -7.80 3.84
N ALA A 205 -2.69 -6.64 4.39
CA ALA A 205 -3.26 -6.53 5.73
C ALA A 205 -4.63 -7.23 5.83
N ALA A 206 -5.48 -7.12 4.79
CA ALA A 206 -6.76 -7.84 4.73
C ALA A 206 -6.56 -9.36 4.77
N SER A 207 -5.63 -9.88 3.97
CA SER A 207 -5.28 -11.30 3.93
C SER A 207 -4.71 -11.81 5.27
N ALA A 208 -4.07 -10.93 6.04
CA ALA A 208 -3.56 -11.21 7.38
C ALA A 208 -4.60 -11.00 8.49
N GLY A 209 -5.88 -10.73 8.16
CA GLY A 209 -6.94 -10.48 9.13
C GLY A 209 -6.83 -9.15 9.89
N GLN A 210 -5.96 -8.22 9.44
CA GLN A 210 -5.70 -6.93 10.07
C GLN A 210 -6.64 -5.85 9.50
N SER A 211 -7.91 -5.94 9.80
CA SER A 211 -8.97 -5.13 9.15
C SER A 211 -8.74 -3.61 9.27
N GLU A 212 -8.32 -3.10 10.43
CA GLU A 212 -8.06 -1.67 10.62
C GLU A 212 -6.88 -1.16 9.79
N ARG A 213 -5.77 -1.92 9.76
CA ARG A 213 -4.61 -1.58 8.92
C ARG A 213 -4.94 -1.65 7.43
N SER A 214 -5.75 -2.64 7.05
CA SER A 214 -6.25 -2.76 5.68
C SER A 214 -7.06 -1.51 5.29
N ARG A 215 -8.02 -1.12 6.13
CA ARG A 215 -8.85 0.06 5.90
C ARG A 215 -8.00 1.34 5.78
N GLU A 216 -7.11 1.57 6.73
CA GLU A 216 -6.22 2.75 6.72
C GLU A 216 -5.36 2.80 5.45
N ALA A 217 -4.75 1.69 5.06
CA ALA A 217 -3.92 1.63 3.86
C ALA A 217 -4.75 1.85 2.57
N LEU A 218 -5.95 1.27 2.48
CA LEU A 218 -6.85 1.48 1.34
C LEU A 218 -7.36 2.94 1.26
N GLU A 219 -7.67 3.57 2.39
CA GLU A 219 -8.03 5.00 2.43
C GLU A 219 -6.89 5.89 1.93
N ARG A 220 -5.64 5.59 2.33
CA ARG A 220 -4.45 6.28 1.81
C ARG A 220 -4.27 6.04 0.33
N SER A 221 -4.47 4.81 -0.15
CA SER A 221 -4.42 4.47 -1.57
C SER A 221 -5.39 5.34 -2.39
N VAL A 222 -6.66 5.45 -1.95
CA VAL A 222 -7.66 6.32 -2.59
C VAL A 222 -7.17 7.77 -2.68
N GLN A 223 -6.59 8.29 -1.59
CA GLN A 223 -6.06 9.66 -1.57
C GLN A 223 -4.89 9.84 -2.53
N GLU A 224 -3.96 8.89 -2.60
CA GLU A 224 -2.79 9.00 -3.48
C GLU A 224 -3.16 8.84 -4.96
N PHE A 225 -4.09 7.95 -5.32
CA PHE A 225 -4.63 7.87 -6.68
C PHE A 225 -5.36 9.15 -7.08
N ARG A 226 -6.14 9.76 -6.17
CA ARG A 226 -6.81 11.04 -6.44
C ARG A 226 -5.82 12.16 -6.74
N LYS A 227 -4.64 12.18 -6.10
CA LYS A 227 -3.60 13.17 -6.38
C LYS A 227 -3.09 13.07 -7.83
N VAL A 228 -3.09 11.88 -8.46
CA VAL A 228 -2.74 11.75 -9.88
C VAL A 228 -3.67 12.59 -10.73
N PHE A 229 -4.97 12.44 -10.53
CA PHE A 229 -5.97 13.21 -11.28
C PHE A 229 -5.94 14.72 -10.99
N VAL A 230 -5.75 15.10 -9.71
CA VAL A 230 -5.79 16.50 -9.28
C VAL A 230 -4.53 17.27 -9.69
N ASN A 231 -3.36 16.65 -9.50
CA ASN A 231 -2.08 17.33 -9.72
C ASN A 231 -1.56 17.17 -11.15
N TYR A 232 -1.97 16.10 -11.84
CA TYR A 232 -1.49 15.77 -13.18
C TYR A 232 -2.66 15.42 -14.11
N PRO A 233 -3.62 16.36 -14.35
CA PRO A 233 -4.87 16.08 -15.06
C PRO A 233 -4.66 15.61 -16.50
N ASN A 234 -3.54 15.96 -17.13
CA ASN A 234 -3.15 15.54 -18.47
C ASN A 234 -2.15 14.35 -18.46
N GLY A 235 -1.89 13.79 -17.31
CA GLY A 235 -0.96 12.66 -17.16
C GLY A 235 -1.52 11.38 -17.78
N SER A 236 -0.63 10.56 -18.33
CA SER A 236 -0.99 9.28 -18.94
C SER A 236 -1.60 8.29 -17.96
N GLN A 237 -1.28 8.43 -16.67
CA GLN A 237 -1.76 7.55 -15.61
C GLN A 237 -3.14 7.90 -15.04
N VAL A 238 -3.78 8.98 -15.53
CA VAL A 238 -5.07 9.43 -14.99
C VAL A 238 -6.17 8.39 -15.11
N PRO A 239 -6.45 7.76 -16.27
CA PRO A 239 -7.49 6.73 -16.36
C PRO A 239 -7.19 5.52 -15.46
N THR A 240 -5.94 5.08 -15.46
CA THR A 240 -5.48 3.95 -14.64
C THR A 240 -5.64 4.24 -13.14
N ALA A 241 -5.24 5.45 -12.69
CA ALA A 241 -5.37 5.87 -11.30
C ALA A 241 -6.84 5.96 -10.86
N LEU A 242 -7.72 6.49 -11.71
CA LEU A 242 -9.16 6.54 -11.44
C LEU A 242 -9.78 5.14 -11.32
N TYR A 243 -9.37 4.21 -12.18
CA TYR A 243 -9.82 2.82 -12.10
C TYR A 243 -9.35 2.14 -10.82
N LYS A 244 -8.08 2.32 -10.44
CA LYS A 244 -7.52 1.79 -9.19
C LYS A 244 -8.14 2.44 -7.94
N GLU A 245 -8.45 3.76 -7.98
CA GLU A 245 -9.23 4.43 -6.95
C GLU A 245 -10.58 3.74 -6.77
N ALA A 246 -11.28 3.43 -7.87
CA ALA A 246 -12.56 2.73 -7.81
C ALA A 246 -12.43 1.32 -7.20
N LEU A 247 -11.38 0.56 -7.55
CA LEU A 247 -11.14 -0.74 -6.94
C LEU A 247 -10.90 -0.64 -5.42
N ALA A 248 -10.10 0.33 -4.98
CA ALA A 248 -9.85 0.57 -3.56
C ALA A 248 -11.15 0.96 -2.82
N LEU A 249 -12.01 1.76 -3.44
CA LEU A 249 -13.32 2.12 -2.88
C LEU A 249 -14.26 0.91 -2.75
N VAL A 250 -14.22 -0.03 -3.68
CA VAL A 250 -14.98 -1.30 -3.57
C VAL A 250 -14.47 -2.12 -2.37
N GLU A 251 -13.17 -2.25 -2.21
CA GLU A 251 -12.57 -2.93 -1.05
C GLU A 251 -12.97 -2.25 0.28
N LEU A 252 -13.09 -0.93 0.29
CA LEU A 252 -13.56 -0.11 1.42
C LEU A 252 -15.08 -0.19 1.65
N LYS A 253 -15.82 -1.03 0.89
CA LYS A 253 -17.28 -1.13 0.96
C LYS A 253 -18.01 0.18 0.63
N GLN A 254 -17.47 0.97 -0.30
CA GLN A 254 -18.04 2.21 -0.80
C GLN A 254 -18.46 2.10 -2.29
N PRO A 255 -19.37 1.18 -2.65
CA PRO A 255 -19.67 0.87 -4.05
C PRO A 255 -20.29 2.06 -4.81
N LYS A 256 -21.09 2.90 -4.15
CA LYS A 256 -21.70 4.08 -4.80
C LYS A 256 -20.65 5.09 -5.27
N VAL A 257 -19.61 5.30 -4.47
CA VAL A 257 -18.51 6.22 -4.84
C VAL A 257 -17.65 5.59 -5.94
N ALA A 258 -17.41 4.28 -5.85
CA ALA A 258 -16.71 3.55 -6.90
C ALA A 258 -17.45 3.61 -8.25
N GLN A 259 -18.79 3.42 -8.26
CA GLN A 259 -19.62 3.56 -9.46
C GLN A 259 -19.47 4.95 -10.10
N ALA A 260 -19.55 6.03 -9.30
CA ALA A 260 -19.36 7.38 -9.81
C ALA A 260 -17.98 7.57 -10.46
N ARG A 261 -16.94 6.96 -9.89
CA ARG A 261 -15.57 7.04 -10.42
C ARG A 261 -15.42 6.24 -11.72
N LEU A 262 -16.00 5.04 -11.78
CA LEU A 262 -16.01 4.21 -12.98
C LEU A 262 -16.82 4.87 -14.13
N GLN A 263 -17.97 5.48 -13.80
CA GLN A 263 -18.76 6.22 -14.78
C GLN A 263 -17.98 7.40 -15.36
N TYR A 264 -17.24 8.11 -14.48
CA TYR A 264 -16.39 9.22 -14.92
C TYR A 264 -15.33 8.77 -15.94
N ILE A 265 -14.74 7.57 -15.79
CA ILE A 265 -13.79 7.01 -16.77
C ILE A 265 -14.49 6.78 -18.12
N VAL A 266 -15.67 6.17 -18.11
CA VAL A 266 -16.43 5.86 -19.33
C VAL A 266 -16.79 7.12 -20.10
N ASP A 267 -17.12 8.20 -19.39
CA ASP A 267 -17.60 9.45 -19.98
C ASP A 267 -16.44 10.34 -20.48
N ASN A 268 -15.33 10.41 -19.74
CA ASN A 268 -14.25 11.35 -20.02
C ASN A 268 -13.02 10.69 -20.69
N PHE A 269 -12.86 9.39 -20.56
CA PHE A 269 -11.74 8.63 -21.13
C PHE A 269 -12.21 7.42 -21.94
N PRO A 270 -13.17 7.58 -22.90
CA PRO A 270 -13.80 6.46 -23.59
C PRO A 270 -12.85 5.62 -24.43
N GLN A 271 -11.69 6.19 -24.80
CA GLN A 271 -10.66 5.55 -25.61
C GLN A 271 -9.54 4.93 -24.77
N SER A 272 -9.58 5.05 -23.45
CA SER A 272 -8.58 4.44 -22.57
C SER A 272 -8.79 2.93 -22.45
N GLU A 273 -7.71 2.20 -22.10
CA GLU A 273 -7.76 0.76 -21.83
C GLU A 273 -8.67 0.42 -20.64
N GLU A 274 -8.86 1.36 -19.72
CA GLU A 274 -9.70 1.20 -18.53
C GLU A 274 -11.19 1.38 -18.83
N ALA A 275 -11.59 2.05 -19.91
CA ALA A 275 -13.00 2.27 -20.22
C ALA A 275 -13.83 0.99 -20.39
N PRO A 276 -13.39 -0.06 -21.12
CA PRO A 276 -14.11 -1.32 -21.16
C PRO A 276 -14.15 -2.04 -19.81
N LEU A 277 -13.06 -2.00 -19.02
CA LEU A 277 -13.01 -2.57 -17.67
C LEU A 277 -13.96 -1.86 -16.71
N ALA A 278 -14.05 -0.52 -16.82
CA ALA A 278 -14.97 0.27 -16.03
C ALA A 278 -16.44 -0.05 -16.34
N ARG A 279 -16.81 -0.25 -17.63
CA ARG A 279 -18.17 -0.67 -18.03
C ARG A 279 -18.53 -2.04 -17.46
N GLU A 280 -17.62 -2.98 -17.52
CA GLU A 280 -17.81 -4.33 -16.95
C GLU A 280 -18.00 -4.26 -15.44
N ARG A 281 -17.17 -3.49 -14.76
CA ARG A 281 -17.24 -3.33 -13.30
C ARG A 281 -18.50 -2.63 -12.85
N LEU A 282 -18.99 -1.62 -13.61
CA LEU A 282 -20.26 -0.96 -13.35
C LEU A 282 -21.44 -1.94 -13.40
N LYS A 283 -21.47 -2.85 -14.37
CA LYS A 283 -22.52 -3.88 -14.44
C LYS A 283 -22.49 -4.77 -13.18
N SER A 284 -21.30 -5.21 -12.77
CA SER A 284 -21.16 -6.07 -11.57
C SER A 284 -21.48 -5.39 -10.24
N LEU A 285 -21.46 -4.06 -10.18
CA LEU A 285 -21.79 -3.28 -8.98
C LEU A 285 -23.24 -2.79 -8.96
N GLY A 286 -23.95 -2.90 -10.09
CA GLY A 286 -25.35 -2.52 -10.23
C GLY A 286 -26.34 -3.67 -10.01
N GLU A 287 -25.84 -4.93 -9.92
CA GLU A 287 -26.58 -6.14 -9.54
C GLU A 287 -26.55 -6.32 -8.01
#